data_e1aa08cbd7e1769d3b178d066b249b6d
#
_entry.id   e1aa08cbd7e1769d3b178d066b249b6d
#
_cell.length_a   1.000
_cell.length_b   1.000
_cell.length_c   1.000
_cell.angle_alpha   90.00
_cell.angle_beta   90.00
_cell.angle_gamma   90.00
#
_symmetry.space_group_name_H-M   'P 1'
#
loop_
_entity.id
_entity.type
_entity.pdbx_description
1 polymer ?
#
loop_
_entity_poly.entity_id
_entity_poly.type
_entity_poly.pdbx_seq_one_letter_code
_entity_poly.pdbx_strand_id
1 'polypeptide(L)'
;MEKMLATMTTKPNYESEIIKIVKGNGSPKVILNQLENYHGSDIADVMEQLNEQERRKIFRICPAEMLAEAFSHLEETQAGAYLNEIPLKKVTEILAELETDAAVEILHTIGKEKRELIIDALDEDIRKEIQLIASFDEDEIGSKMTTNCIILRENLTVKDAMKELVRQAEENDNISTLFVVDDTDCFYGAIALKDLITARSHVPLEHLIATSFPYVYANETIDACMEQLKDYSEDLIPVLDNQNKLLGVITAQSLIDVVDEEMGEDYAKLAGLTAEEDLNEPLKQSMKKRLPWLFALLLLGLLVSVVVGAFEKVVAQLTLIMAFQSLILDMSGNVGTQSLAVTIRVLMDENLTFQKKLKLIGKEMRVGFFNGLLLGVLSFVMVGLYIMLFKHKTILFSFAISGCIGVSLMLAMLISSAVGTLIPLFFKKIKVDPAVASGPLITTVNDLVAVVTYYGMSWILLLNILKLV
;
A
#
# COMPACT_ATOMS: atom_id res chain seq x y z
N MET A 1 -42.73 16.82 -3.28
CA MET A 1 -41.48 16.08 -3.39
C MET A 1 -40.25 16.94 -3.02
N GLU A 2 -40.20 18.23 -3.29
CA GLU A 2 -39.10 19.15 -2.88
C GLU A 2 -39.02 19.42 -1.36
N LYS A 3 -40.13 19.34 -0.61
CA LYS A 3 -40.11 19.54 0.86
C LYS A 3 -39.69 18.29 1.65
N MET A 4 -39.54 17.13 1.01
CA MET A 4 -39.11 15.88 1.66
C MET A 4 -37.59 15.63 1.51
N LEU A 5 -36.90 16.35 0.65
CA LEU A 5 -35.45 16.33 0.45
C LEU A 5 -34.67 17.28 1.39
N ALA A 6 -35.38 18.12 2.16
CA ALA A 6 -34.77 19.12 3.04
C ALA A 6 -34.49 18.65 4.47
N THR A 7 -34.60 17.35 4.75
CA THR A 7 -34.26 16.74 6.06
C THR A 7 -33.21 15.62 5.93
N MET A 8 -32.38 15.64 4.92
CA MET A 8 -31.06 15.02 5.04
C MET A 8 -30.27 15.92 5.99
N THR A 9 -30.10 15.49 7.22
CA THR A 9 -29.13 16.06 8.15
C THR A 9 -27.78 16.04 7.46
N THR A 10 -27.37 17.21 6.92
CA THR A 10 -25.99 17.41 6.48
C THR A 10 -25.12 17.08 7.68
N LYS A 11 -24.15 16.17 7.53
CA LYS A 11 -23.14 15.94 8.57
C LYS A 11 -22.61 17.30 9.02
N PRO A 12 -22.40 17.53 10.32
CA PRO A 12 -21.83 18.78 10.81
C PRO A 12 -20.52 19.02 10.06
N ASN A 13 -20.29 20.24 9.62
CA ASN A 13 -19.01 20.61 9.00
C ASN A 13 -18.09 21.14 10.11
N TYR A 14 -17.42 20.21 10.78
CA TYR A 14 -16.52 20.49 11.89
C TYR A 14 -15.34 21.37 11.48
N GLU A 15 -14.77 21.18 10.29
CA GLU A 15 -13.70 22.01 9.75
C GLU A 15 -14.08 23.51 9.77
N SER A 16 -15.25 23.86 9.23
CA SER A 16 -15.70 25.26 9.18
C SER A 16 -15.97 25.85 10.56
N GLU A 17 -16.34 25.02 11.53
CA GLU A 17 -16.55 25.41 12.92
C GLU A 17 -15.21 25.65 13.64
N ILE A 18 -14.27 24.73 13.51
CA ILE A 18 -12.91 24.84 14.09
C ILE A 18 -12.20 26.09 13.52
N ILE A 19 -12.25 26.29 12.19
CA ILE A 19 -11.68 27.49 11.56
C ILE A 19 -12.26 28.79 12.15
N LYS A 20 -13.57 28.87 12.38
CA LYS A 20 -14.21 30.02 13.01
C LYS A 20 -13.76 30.23 14.46
N ILE A 21 -13.61 29.14 15.23
CA ILE A 21 -13.11 29.18 16.60
C ILE A 21 -11.68 29.74 16.63
N VAL A 22 -10.80 29.21 15.78
CA VAL A 22 -9.39 29.61 15.70
C VAL A 22 -9.23 31.06 15.23
N LYS A 23 -9.99 31.48 14.22
CA LYS A 23 -9.99 32.86 13.70
C LYS A 23 -10.72 33.86 14.61
N GLY A 24 -11.49 33.36 15.56
CA GLY A 24 -12.23 34.17 16.51
C GLY A 24 -11.32 34.93 17.49
N ASN A 25 -11.90 35.99 18.11
CA ASN A 25 -11.23 36.80 19.13
C ASN A 25 -11.48 36.33 20.57
N GLY A 26 -11.78 35.03 20.74
CA GLY A 26 -11.97 34.43 22.05
C GLY A 26 -10.70 34.46 22.91
N SER A 27 -10.85 34.43 24.24
CA SER A 27 -9.69 34.24 25.11
C SER A 27 -9.11 32.83 24.88
N PRO A 28 -7.79 32.62 25.16
CA PRO A 28 -7.15 31.31 25.00
C PRO A 28 -7.94 30.15 25.66
N LYS A 29 -8.44 30.39 26.88
CA LYS A 29 -9.21 29.40 27.63
C LYS A 29 -10.56 29.07 26.97
N VAL A 30 -11.23 30.06 26.37
CA VAL A 30 -12.50 29.82 25.66
C VAL A 30 -12.28 29.04 24.37
N ILE A 31 -11.21 29.36 23.63
CA ILE A 31 -10.82 28.64 22.41
C ILE A 31 -10.48 27.18 22.75
N LEU A 32 -9.66 26.94 23.77
CA LEU A 32 -9.32 25.58 24.19
C LEU A 32 -10.56 24.76 24.54
N ASN A 33 -11.41 25.25 25.43
CA ASN A 33 -12.64 24.53 25.81
C ASN A 33 -13.59 24.23 24.64
N GLN A 34 -13.50 25.02 23.56
CA GLN A 34 -14.27 24.74 22.35
C GLN A 34 -13.59 23.68 21.49
N LEU A 35 -12.25 23.69 21.39
CA LEU A 35 -11.47 22.73 20.61
C LEU A 35 -11.47 21.33 21.25
N GLU A 36 -11.55 21.23 22.57
CA GLU A 36 -11.67 19.96 23.32
C GLU A 36 -12.92 19.13 22.95
N ASN A 37 -13.88 19.70 22.23
CA ASN A 37 -15.07 18.96 21.78
C ASN A 37 -14.88 18.28 20.39
N TYR A 38 -13.75 18.46 19.74
CA TYR A 38 -13.44 17.90 18.43
C TYR A 38 -12.35 16.85 18.54
N HIS A 39 -12.39 15.86 17.66
CA HIS A 39 -11.40 14.81 17.57
C HIS A 39 -10.08 15.33 16.99
N GLY A 40 -8.95 14.70 17.32
CA GLY A 40 -7.63 15.08 16.79
C GLY A 40 -7.59 15.12 15.27
N SER A 41 -8.26 14.18 14.58
CA SER A 41 -8.36 14.17 13.12
C SER A 41 -9.05 15.41 12.54
N ASP A 42 -10.14 15.90 13.18
CA ASP A 42 -10.83 17.13 12.71
C ASP A 42 -9.91 18.36 12.85
N ILE A 43 -9.04 18.35 13.86
CA ILE A 43 -8.06 19.42 14.10
C ILE A 43 -6.91 19.34 13.08
N ALA A 44 -6.45 18.12 12.77
CA ALA A 44 -5.42 17.88 11.77
C ALA A 44 -5.86 18.38 10.38
N ASP A 45 -7.06 18.01 9.92
CA ASP A 45 -7.64 18.43 8.63
C ASP A 45 -7.72 19.96 8.49
N VAL A 46 -7.96 20.65 9.60
CA VAL A 46 -8.03 22.11 9.61
C VAL A 46 -6.64 22.76 9.58
N MET A 47 -5.59 22.13 10.10
CA MET A 47 -4.24 22.71 10.16
C MET A 47 -3.71 23.07 8.78
N GLU A 48 -4.04 22.32 7.74
CA GLU A 48 -3.66 22.64 6.35
C GLU A 48 -4.30 23.92 5.82
N GLN A 49 -5.52 24.21 6.26
CA GLN A 49 -6.30 25.37 5.81
C GLN A 49 -5.96 26.66 6.58
N LEU A 50 -5.15 26.54 7.65
CA LEU A 50 -4.73 27.65 8.49
C LEU A 50 -3.40 28.23 8.00
N ASN A 51 -3.25 29.55 8.15
CA ASN A 51 -1.93 30.17 7.98
C ASN A 51 -1.03 29.96 9.19
N GLU A 52 0.27 30.22 9.03
CA GLU A 52 1.27 30.00 10.08
C GLU A 52 0.93 30.70 11.40
N GLN A 53 0.38 31.91 11.39
CA GLN A 53 0.00 32.66 12.60
C GLN A 53 -1.17 32.00 13.33
N GLU A 54 -2.11 31.45 12.58
CA GLU A 54 -3.27 30.74 13.11
C GLU A 54 -2.86 29.39 13.69
N ARG A 55 -1.98 28.62 13.02
CA ARG A 55 -1.39 27.39 13.56
C ARG A 55 -0.60 27.65 14.83
N ARG A 56 0.27 28.64 14.84
CA ARG A 56 1.03 29.05 16.05
C ARG A 56 0.13 29.42 17.22
N LYS A 57 -1.10 29.93 16.95
CA LYS A 57 -2.09 30.18 18.00
C LYS A 57 -2.59 28.88 18.62
N ILE A 58 -2.91 27.86 17.81
CA ILE A 58 -3.28 26.52 18.27
C ILE A 58 -2.14 25.91 19.09
N PHE A 59 -0.92 25.86 18.56
CA PHE A 59 0.26 25.29 19.22
C PHE A 59 0.56 25.92 20.60
N ARG A 60 0.19 27.16 20.77
CA ARG A 60 0.37 27.87 22.06
C ARG A 60 -0.75 27.59 23.06
N ILE A 61 -1.99 27.38 22.57
CA ILE A 61 -3.18 27.28 23.41
C ILE A 61 -3.43 25.83 23.84
N CYS A 62 -3.26 24.87 22.91
CA CYS A 62 -3.56 23.47 23.16
C CYS A 62 -2.49 22.78 24.01
N PRO A 63 -2.88 21.87 24.92
CA PRO A 63 -1.94 21.02 25.65
C PRO A 63 -1.18 20.08 24.70
N ALA A 64 -0.10 19.44 25.17
CA ALA A 64 0.71 18.56 24.35
C ALA A 64 -0.04 17.33 23.91
N GLU A 65 -0.80 16.69 24.78
CA GLU A 65 -1.66 15.54 24.54
C GLU A 65 -2.62 15.76 23.34
N MET A 66 -3.37 16.86 23.34
CA MET A 66 -4.28 17.21 22.25
C MET A 66 -3.55 17.49 20.92
N LEU A 67 -2.34 18.06 20.99
CA LEU A 67 -1.52 18.27 19.80
C LEU A 67 -0.93 16.96 19.28
N ALA A 68 -0.49 16.07 20.16
CA ALA A 68 0.00 14.76 19.80
C ALA A 68 -1.10 13.96 19.07
N GLU A 69 -2.33 13.92 19.59
CA GLU A 69 -3.48 13.32 18.92
C GLU A 69 -3.71 13.93 17.53
N ALA A 70 -3.60 15.24 17.37
CA ALA A 70 -3.75 15.85 16.04
C ALA A 70 -2.55 15.54 15.13
N PHE A 71 -1.32 15.47 15.67
CA PHE A 71 -0.12 15.17 14.90
C PHE A 71 -0.08 13.71 14.40
N SER A 72 -0.67 12.76 15.13
CA SER A 72 -0.78 11.36 14.68
C SER A 72 -1.70 11.16 13.46
N HIS A 73 -2.52 12.16 13.12
CA HIS A 73 -3.39 12.16 11.94
C HIS A 73 -2.86 13.01 10.78
N LEU A 74 -1.67 13.62 10.91
CA LEU A 74 -1.05 14.40 9.84
C LEU A 74 -0.10 13.52 9.03
N GLU A 75 0.03 13.83 7.74
CA GLU A 75 1.14 13.34 6.93
C GLU A 75 2.48 13.69 7.59
N GLU A 76 3.41 12.73 7.67
CA GLU A 76 4.69 12.88 8.37
C GLU A 76 5.49 14.10 7.93
N THR A 77 5.52 14.36 6.62
CA THR A 77 6.21 15.51 6.03
C THR A 77 5.61 16.83 6.48
N GLN A 78 4.28 16.89 6.63
CA GLN A 78 3.56 18.05 7.13
C GLN A 78 3.77 18.21 8.64
N ALA A 79 3.65 17.13 9.40
CA ALA A 79 3.93 17.12 10.83
C ALA A 79 5.34 17.64 11.11
N GLY A 80 6.35 17.12 10.38
CA GLY A 80 7.74 17.60 10.48
C GLY A 80 7.90 19.08 10.12
N ALA A 81 7.18 19.56 9.11
CA ALA A 81 7.16 20.98 8.76
C ALA A 81 6.57 21.84 9.89
N TYR A 82 5.45 21.41 10.48
CA TYR A 82 4.80 22.14 11.59
C TYR A 82 5.62 22.12 12.87
N LEU A 83 6.35 21.05 13.16
CA LEU A 83 7.32 21.06 14.28
C LEU A 83 8.40 22.14 14.14
N ASN A 84 8.65 22.63 12.91
CA ASN A 84 9.54 23.77 12.70
C ASN A 84 8.95 25.12 13.16
N GLU A 85 7.63 25.21 13.27
CA GLU A 85 6.92 26.41 13.73
C GLU A 85 6.81 26.49 15.27
N ILE A 86 7.14 25.40 15.98
CA ILE A 86 6.93 25.20 17.42
C ILE A 86 8.25 25.36 18.18
N PRO A 87 8.25 25.98 19.39
CA PRO A 87 9.44 26.05 20.26
C PRO A 87 9.90 24.66 20.72
N LEU A 88 11.21 24.44 20.79
CA LEU A 88 11.82 23.13 21.10
C LEU A 88 11.20 22.45 22.33
N LYS A 89 10.99 23.18 23.41
CA LYS A 89 10.37 22.64 24.63
C LYS A 89 8.98 22.05 24.37
N LYS A 90 8.16 22.71 23.54
CA LYS A 90 6.82 22.23 23.23
C LYS A 90 6.87 21.06 22.25
N VAL A 91 7.88 21.02 21.35
CA VAL A 91 8.14 19.87 20.47
C VAL A 91 8.45 18.64 21.31
N THR A 92 9.32 18.73 22.30
CA THR A 92 9.65 17.58 23.18
C THR A 92 8.45 17.11 23.99
N GLU A 93 7.58 18.03 24.44
CA GLU A 93 6.33 17.67 25.12
C GLU A 93 5.37 16.93 24.20
N ILE A 94 5.23 17.35 22.93
CA ILE A 94 4.37 16.68 21.94
C ILE A 94 4.90 15.29 21.57
N LEU A 95 6.21 15.18 21.32
CA LEU A 95 6.84 13.89 20.97
C LEU A 95 6.80 12.88 22.12
N ALA A 96 6.72 13.35 23.36
CA ALA A 96 6.58 12.50 24.54
C ALA A 96 5.16 11.90 24.69
N GLU A 97 4.15 12.53 24.08
CA GLU A 97 2.75 12.08 24.10
C GLU A 97 2.36 11.32 22.83
N LEU A 98 3.22 11.30 21.80
CA LEU A 98 3.01 10.51 20.58
C LEU A 98 3.39 9.05 20.80
N GLU A 99 2.75 8.14 20.07
CA GLU A 99 3.25 6.77 19.95
C GLU A 99 4.67 6.80 19.38
N THR A 100 5.54 5.90 19.83
CA THR A 100 6.98 6.02 19.58
C THR A 100 7.32 5.83 18.09
N ASP A 101 6.60 4.95 17.37
CA ASP A 101 6.72 4.77 15.92
C ASP A 101 6.39 6.07 15.17
N ALA A 102 5.24 6.68 15.43
CA ALA A 102 4.85 7.96 14.83
C ALA A 102 5.85 9.09 15.12
N ALA A 103 6.40 9.14 16.35
CA ALA A 103 7.44 10.10 16.70
C ALA A 103 8.72 9.89 15.89
N VAL A 104 9.13 8.65 15.63
CA VAL A 104 10.30 8.29 14.81
C VAL A 104 10.07 8.68 13.35
N GLU A 105 8.93 8.36 12.77
CA GLU A 105 8.56 8.70 11.39
C GLU A 105 8.60 10.21 11.17
N ILE A 106 7.96 10.99 12.03
CA ILE A 106 8.00 12.46 11.95
C ILE A 106 9.44 12.99 12.09
N LEU A 107 10.25 12.43 12.99
CA LEU A 107 11.64 12.83 13.17
C LEU A 107 12.50 12.53 11.94
N HIS A 108 12.20 11.49 11.16
CA HIS A 108 12.90 11.18 9.92
C HIS A 108 12.70 12.25 8.84
N THR A 109 11.57 12.95 8.82
CA THR A 109 11.30 14.05 7.89
C THR A 109 12.04 15.35 8.21
N ILE A 110 12.56 15.48 9.43
CA ILE A 110 13.25 16.68 9.90
C ILE A 110 14.75 16.63 9.55
N GLY A 111 15.32 17.77 9.17
CA GLY A 111 16.74 17.88 8.87
C GLY A 111 17.64 17.43 10.05
N LYS A 112 18.73 16.71 9.74
CA LYS A 112 19.61 16.02 10.70
C LYS A 112 20.01 16.86 11.92
N GLU A 113 20.46 18.10 11.72
CA GLU A 113 20.91 18.97 12.81
C GLU A 113 19.80 19.26 13.83
N LYS A 114 18.58 19.53 13.35
CA LYS A 114 17.44 19.80 14.21
C LYS A 114 16.93 18.55 14.90
N ARG A 115 16.91 17.43 14.19
CA ARG A 115 16.56 16.12 14.74
C ARG A 115 17.46 15.74 15.92
N GLU A 116 18.78 15.89 15.79
CA GLU A 116 19.73 15.65 16.86
C GLU A 116 19.45 16.56 18.09
N LEU A 117 19.18 17.85 17.86
CA LEU A 117 18.82 18.78 18.94
C LEU A 117 17.53 18.39 19.65
N ILE A 118 16.53 17.91 18.93
CA ILE A 118 15.27 17.46 19.52
C ILE A 118 15.50 16.20 20.35
N ILE A 119 16.17 15.18 19.79
CA ILE A 119 16.48 13.92 20.48
C ILE A 119 17.31 14.19 21.76
N ASP A 120 18.29 15.10 21.72
CA ASP A 120 19.09 15.46 22.89
C ASP A 120 18.27 16.17 23.98
N ALA A 121 17.20 16.84 23.60
CA ALA A 121 16.32 17.55 24.51
C ALA A 121 15.20 16.69 25.13
N LEU A 122 14.99 15.47 24.61
CA LEU A 122 14.02 14.51 25.18
C LEU A 122 14.54 13.89 26.47
N ASP A 123 13.61 13.44 27.31
CA ASP A 123 13.91 12.66 28.51
C ASP A 123 14.63 11.34 28.14
N GLU A 124 15.45 10.83 29.06
CA GLU A 124 16.35 9.70 28.78
C GLU A 124 15.61 8.44 28.39
N ASP A 125 14.45 8.17 28.95
CA ASP A 125 13.67 6.97 28.68
C ASP A 125 13.02 7.05 27.29
N ILE A 126 12.36 8.15 26.95
CA ILE A 126 11.79 8.40 25.60
C ILE A 126 12.87 8.36 24.52
N ARG A 127 14.04 8.93 24.83
CA ARG A 127 15.20 8.90 23.92
C ARG A 127 15.64 7.47 23.61
N LYS A 128 15.69 6.59 24.61
CA LYS A 128 16.05 5.17 24.43
C LYS A 128 15.03 4.44 23.55
N GLU A 129 13.76 4.70 23.78
CA GLU A 129 12.66 4.12 22.99
C GLU A 129 12.74 4.53 21.52
N ILE A 130 12.87 5.83 21.26
CA ILE A 130 13.06 6.37 19.91
C ILE A 130 14.31 5.76 19.25
N GLN A 131 15.43 5.62 19.98
CA GLN A 131 16.65 5.01 19.44
C GLN A 131 16.48 3.52 19.16
N LEU A 132 15.71 2.81 19.97
CA LEU A 132 15.39 1.40 19.75
C LEU A 132 14.63 1.23 18.42
N ILE A 133 13.54 1.97 18.24
CA ILE A 133 12.70 1.86 17.03
C ILE A 133 13.47 2.36 15.79
N ALA A 134 14.17 3.48 15.88
CA ALA A 134 15.02 4.00 14.82
C ALA A 134 16.23 3.10 14.46
N SER A 135 16.49 2.03 15.21
CA SER A 135 17.54 1.05 14.89
C SER A 135 17.12 -0.02 13.92
N PHE A 136 15.82 -0.15 13.66
CA PHE A 136 15.26 -1.07 12.67
C PHE A 136 15.17 -0.39 11.30
N ASP A 137 15.29 -1.18 10.23
CA ASP A 137 15.08 -0.70 8.87
C ASP A 137 13.58 -0.42 8.63
N GLU A 138 13.24 0.48 7.72
CA GLU A 138 11.85 0.89 7.44
C GLU A 138 10.94 -0.27 6.97
N ASP A 139 11.52 -1.31 6.37
CA ASP A 139 10.83 -2.54 5.95
C ASP A 139 10.76 -3.63 7.02
N GLU A 140 11.39 -3.43 8.19
CA GLU A 140 11.31 -4.34 9.33
C GLU A 140 10.14 -3.95 10.24
N ILE A 141 9.37 -4.95 10.72
CA ILE A 141 8.18 -4.73 11.56
C ILE A 141 8.51 -4.03 12.88
N GLY A 142 9.74 -4.13 13.36
CA GLY A 142 10.22 -3.44 14.55
C GLY A 142 10.20 -1.92 14.44
N SER A 143 10.24 -1.35 13.21
CA SER A 143 10.13 0.09 12.97
C SER A 143 8.72 0.64 13.24
N LYS A 144 7.70 -0.21 13.23
CA LYS A 144 6.28 0.11 13.40
C LYS A 144 5.73 -0.28 14.78
N MET A 145 6.60 -0.64 15.75
CA MET A 145 6.18 -1.00 17.10
C MET A 145 6.14 0.21 18.04
N THR A 146 5.31 0.12 19.06
CA THR A 146 5.33 1.01 20.22
C THR A 146 5.75 0.27 21.48
N THR A 147 6.38 0.96 22.41
CA THR A 147 6.72 0.43 23.76
C THR A 147 5.59 0.65 24.77
N ASN A 148 4.54 1.36 24.37
CA ASN A 148 3.36 1.68 25.18
C ASN A 148 2.49 0.41 25.39
N CYS A 149 2.85 -0.42 26.37
CA CYS A 149 2.13 -1.65 26.72
C CYS A 149 2.32 -2.06 28.18
N ILE A 150 1.45 -2.91 28.70
CA ILE A 150 1.51 -3.41 30.08
C ILE A 150 2.28 -4.73 30.12
N ILE A 151 3.32 -4.79 30.95
CA ILE A 151 4.16 -5.98 31.15
C ILE A 151 4.03 -6.49 32.59
N LEU A 152 3.68 -7.76 32.72
CA LEU A 152 3.54 -8.45 34.02
C LEU A 152 4.56 -9.58 34.14
N ARG A 153 4.93 -9.96 35.36
CA ARG A 153 5.72 -11.17 35.65
C ARG A 153 4.80 -12.38 35.85
N GLU A 154 5.22 -13.55 35.35
CA GLU A 154 4.45 -14.78 35.44
C GLU A 154 4.14 -15.24 36.88
N ASN A 155 5.05 -14.94 37.81
CA ASN A 155 4.99 -15.35 39.20
C ASN A 155 4.09 -14.47 40.12
N LEU A 156 3.42 -13.48 39.56
CA LEU A 156 2.52 -12.59 40.31
C LEU A 156 1.21 -13.30 40.70
N THR A 157 0.59 -12.83 41.78
CA THR A 157 -0.80 -13.16 42.06
C THR A 157 -1.74 -12.23 41.26
N VAL A 158 -2.98 -12.64 41.03
CA VAL A 158 -4.01 -11.79 40.37
C VAL A 158 -4.10 -10.41 41.07
N LYS A 159 -4.01 -10.38 42.39
CA LYS A 159 -4.06 -9.14 43.17
C LYS A 159 -2.84 -8.24 42.92
N ASP A 160 -1.65 -8.82 42.80
CA ASP A 160 -0.43 -8.04 42.58
C ASP A 160 -0.32 -7.62 41.10
N ALA A 161 -0.74 -8.48 40.18
CA ALA A 161 -0.88 -8.15 38.76
C ALA A 161 -1.83 -6.96 38.52
N MET A 162 -2.98 -6.93 39.24
CA MET A 162 -3.90 -5.80 39.18
C MET A 162 -3.31 -4.49 39.73
N LYS A 163 -2.47 -4.56 40.76
CA LYS A 163 -1.78 -3.36 41.28
C LYS A 163 -0.75 -2.87 40.26
N GLU A 164 -0.02 -3.80 39.67
CA GLU A 164 1.00 -3.47 38.66
C GLU A 164 0.38 -2.88 37.42
N LEU A 165 -0.76 -3.43 36.95
CA LEU A 165 -1.55 -2.86 35.88
C LEU A 165 -1.95 -1.40 36.19
N VAL A 166 -2.55 -1.15 37.35
CA VAL A 166 -2.97 0.22 37.71
C VAL A 166 -1.81 1.17 37.74
N ARG A 167 -0.62 0.74 38.21
CA ARG A 167 0.58 1.55 38.23
C ARG A 167 1.09 1.89 36.83
N GLN A 168 1.10 0.90 35.93
CA GLN A 168 1.58 1.09 34.56
C GLN A 168 0.56 1.84 33.67
N ALA A 169 -0.74 1.69 33.95
CA ALA A 169 -1.80 2.39 33.21
C ALA A 169 -1.87 3.91 33.47
N GLU A 170 -1.04 4.44 34.38
CA GLU A 170 -0.85 5.90 34.54
C GLU A 170 -0.01 6.48 33.38
N GLU A 171 0.83 5.64 32.72
CA GLU A 171 1.78 6.02 31.67
C GLU A 171 1.54 5.29 30.33
N ASN A 172 0.66 4.27 30.30
CA ASN A 172 0.41 3.44 29.14
C ASN A 172 -1.08 3.35 28.85
N ASP A 173 -1.46 3.59 27.60
CA ASP A 173 -2.86 3.59 27.14
C ASP A 173 -3.28 2.21 26.59
N ASN A 174 -2.32 1.41 26.10
CA ASN A 174 -2.56 0.10 25.50
C ASN A 174 -2.75 -0.99 26.58
N ILE A 175 -3.90 -0.98 27.24
CA ILE A 175 -4.20 -1.83 28.40
C ILE A 175 -5.13 -3.02 28.10
N SER A 176 -5.65 -3.16 26.88
CA SER A 176 -6.60 -4.23 26.51
C SER A 176 -6.03 -5.63 26.66
N THR A 177 -4.74 -5.77 26.38
CA THR A 177 -3.95 -7.00 26.49
C THR A 177 -2.72 -6.76 27.34
N LEU A 178 -2.48 -7.65 28.30
CA LEU A 178 -1.36 -7.58 29.26
C LEU A 178 -0.35 -8.65 28.88
N PHE A 179 0.89 -8.28 28.66
CA PHE A 179 1.93 -9.23 28.24
C PHE A 179 2.65 -9.77 29.47
N VAL A 180 2.89 -11.07 29.47
CA VAL A 180 3.54 -11.75 30.57
C VAL A 180 4.93 -12.20 30.14
N VAL A 181 5.92 -11.86 30.99
CA VAL A 181 7.31 -12.29 30.80
C VAL A 181 7.76 -13.16 31.96
N ASP A 182 8.72 -14.03 31.69
CA ASP A 182 9.38 -14.86 32.70
C ASP A 182 10.45 -14.08 33.52
N ASP A 183 11.16 -14.74 34.41
CA ASP A 183 12.21 -14.14 35.22
C ASP A 183 13.43 -13.65 34.40
N THR A 184 13.53 -14.04 33.13
CA THR A 184 14.61 -13.66 32.19
C THR A 184 14.19 -12.60 31.19
N ASP A 185 13.02 -11.96 31.37
CA ASP A 185 12.38 -11.02 30.48
C ASP A 185 11.95 -11.61 29.13
N CYS A 186 11.91 -12.93 28.98
CA CYS A 186 11.39 -13.58 27.78
C CYS A 186 9.87 -13.60 27.79
N PHE A 187 9.27 -13.40 26.60
CA PHE A 187 7.82 -13.47 26.43
C PHE A 187 7.29 -14.86 26.78
N TYR A 188 6.33 -14.92 27.68
CA TYR A 188 5.70 -16.17 28.15
C TYR A 188 4.26 -16.32 27.64
N GLY A 189 3.52 -15.24 27.49
CA GLY A 189 2.15 -15.25 27.01
C GLY A 189 1.43 -13.94 27.26
N ALA A 190 0.13 -13.93 27.10
CA ALA A 190 -0.70 -12.72 27.25
C ALA A 190 -1.96 -13.00 28.08
N ILE A 191 -2.51 -11.96 28.69
CA ILE A 191 -3.76 -12.00 29.46
C ILE A 191 -4.67 -10.91 28.92
N ALA A 192 -5.91 -11.21 28.56
CA ALA A 192 -6.88 -10.18 28.27
C ALA A 192 -7.26 -9.43 29.55
N LEU A 193 -7.31 -8.10 29.51
CA LEU A 193 -7.70 -7.27 30.64
C LEU A 193 -9.02 -7.73 31.27
N LYS A 194 -10.00 -8.12 30.46
CA LYS A 194 -11.29 -8.65 30.91
C LYS A 194 -11.13 -9.86 31.83
N ASP A 195 -10.21 -10.76 31.49
CA ASP A 195 -10.01 -11.99 32.26
C ASP A 195 -9.33 -11.69 33.60
N LEU A 196 -8.39 -10.74 33.65
CA LEU A 196 -7.77 -10.29 34.87
C LEU A 196 -8.80 -9.60 35.81
N ILE A 197 -9.68 -8.71 35.26
CA ILE A 197 -10.73 -8.01 36.04
C ILE A 197 -11.74 -8.97 36.62
N THR A 198 -12.11 -10.03 35.89
CA THR A 198 -13.14 -10.99 36.32
C THR A 198 -12.59 -12.11 37.20
N ALA A 199 -11.28 -12.25 37.27
CA ALA A 199 -10.61 -13.29 38.06
C ALA A 199 -10.78 -13.07 39.57
N ARG A 200 -10.84 -14.17 40.30
CA ARG A 200 -10.84 -14.11 41.78
C ARG A 200 -9.39 -13.91 42.28
N SER A 201 -9.22 -13.06 43.28
CA SER A 201 -7.91 -12.63 43.81
C SER A 201 -6.96 -13.75 44.28
N HIS A 202 -7.50 -14.95 44.54
CA HIS A 202 -6.73 -16.11 45.00
C HIS A 202 -6.42 -17.13 43.88
N VAL A 203 -6.84 -16.88 42.66
CA VAL A 203 -6.49 -17.73 41.51
C VAL A 203 -5.04 -17.43 41.12
N PRO A 204 -4.21 -18.45 40.87
CA PRO A 204 -2.88 -18.23 40.29
C PRO A 204 -2.97 -17.55 38.92
N LEU A 205 -2.08 -16.61 38.65
CA LEU A 205 -2.07 -15.84 37.40
C LEU A 205 -1.87 -16.78 36.19
N GLU A 206 -1.10 -17.86 36.37
CA GLU A 206 -0.78 -18.88 35.35
C GLU A 206 -2.05 -19.44 34.66
N HIS A 207 -3.17 -19.53 35.37
CA HIS A 207 -4.44 -20.02 34.79
C HIS A 207 -5.12 -19.02 33.84
N LEU A 208 -4.68 -17.78 33.82
CA LEU A 208 -5.21 -16.71 32.95
C LEU A 208 -4.31 -16.49 31.72
N ILE A 209 -3.07 -17.01 31.75
CA ILE A 209 -2.10 -16.73 30.70
C ILE A 209 -2.38 -17.59 29.46
N ALA A 210 -2.61 -16.95 28.34
CA ALA A 210 -2.67 -17.58 27.03
C ALA A 210 -1.24 -17.72 26.47
N THR A 211 -0.64 -18.92 26.58
CA THR A 211 0.73 -19.17 26.12
C THR A 211 0.86 -19.37 24.61
N SER A 212 -0.27 -19.58 23.91
CA SER A 212 -0.32 -19.72 22.44
C SER A 212 -0.74 -18.39 21.77
N PHE A 213 -0.27 -17.27 22.30
CA PHE A 213 -0.58 -15.94 21.75
C PHE A 213 0.31 -15.66 20.51
N PRO A 214 -0.23 -15.02 19.43
CA PRO A 214 0.57 -14.67 18.26
C PRO A 214 1.64 -13.63 18.59
N TYR A 215 2.79 -13.71 17.95
CA TYR A 215 3.88 -12.75 18.07
C TYR A 215 4.67 -12.64 16.77
N VAL A 216 5.48 -11.60 16.63
CA VAL A 216 6.40 -11.39 15.52
C VAL A 216 7.80 -11.07 16.04
N TYR A 217 8.84 -11.31 15.23
CA TYR A 217 10.19 -10.86 15.54
C TYR A 217 10.47 -9.51 14.89
N ALA A 218 11.10 -8.60 15.64
CA ALA A 218 11.34 -7.23 15.21
C ALA A 218 12.08 -7.11 13.85
N ASN A 219 12.92 -8.08 13.50
CA ASN A 219 13.67 -8.12 12.25
C ASN A 219 12.95 -8.88 11.10
N GLU A 220 11.70 -9.27 11.28
CA GLU A 220 10.89 -9.78 10.18
C GLU A 220 10.41 -8.64 9.29
N THR A 221 10.31 -8.91 8.00
CA THR A 221 9.76 -7.90 7.08
C THR A 221 8.27 -7.71 7.29
N ILE A 222 7.79 -6.50 7.09
CA ILE A 222 6.38 -6.13 7.19
C ILE A 222 5.50 -7.11 6.41
N ASP A 223 5.82 -7.36 5.13
CA ASP A 223 5.10 -8.32 4.27
C ASP A 223 4.95 -9.72 4.89
N ALA A 224 6.05 -10.26 5.49
CA ALA A 224 6.03 -11.58 6.09
C ALA A 224 5.14 -11.61 7.34
N CYS A 225 5.19 -10.56 8.16
CA CYS A 225 4.35 -10.42 9.35
C CYS A 225 2.88 -10.27 8.98
N MET A 226 2.55 -9.49 7.97
CA MET A 226 1.19 -9.29 7.47
C MET A 226 0.53 -10.60 7.04
N GLU A 227 1.29 -11.47 6.35
CA GLU A 227 0.80 -12.79 5.95
C GLU A 227 0.47 -13.67 7.16
N GLN A 228 1.26 -13.58 8.24
CA GLN A 228 1.02 -14.34 9.47
C GLN A 228 -0.14 -13.78 10.28
N LEU A 229 -0.24 -12.46 10.39
CA LEU A 229 -1.15 -11.77 11.32
C LEU A 229 -2.57 -11.59 10.79
N LYS A 230 -2.79 -11.64 9.49
CA LYS A 230 -4.12 -11.43 8.87
C LYS A 230 -5.24 -12.33 9.39
N ASP A 231 -4.90 -13.50 9.95
CA ASP A 231 -5.87 -14.46 10.48
C ASP A 231 -6.15 -14.26 11.98
N TYR A 232 -5.43 -13.34 12.64
CA TYR A 232 -5.61 -13.01 14.05
C TYR A 232 -6.43 -11.72 14.21
N SER A 233 -7.23 -11.66 15.27
CA SER A 233 -8.10 -10.53 15.59
C SER A 233 -7.70 -9.90 16.93
N GLU A 234 -6.40 -9.83 17.19
CA GLU A 234 -5.87 -9.28 18.42
C GLU A 234 -5.66 -7.76 18.29
N ASP A 235 -5.98 -7.04 19.36
CA ASP A 235 -5.80 -5.58 19.40
C ASP A 235 -4.32 -5.17 19.49
N LEU A 236 -3.50 -6.02 20.11
CA LEU A 236 -2.08 -5.81 20.35
C LEU A 236 -1.31 -7.09 20.07
N ILE A 237 -0.21 -6.99 19.30
CA ILE A 237 0.64 -8.11 18.96
C ILE A 237 2.05 -7.85 19.48
N PRO A 238 2.63 -8.74 20.32
CA PRO A 238 3.96 -8.55 20.87
C PRO A 238 5.06 -8.71 19.83
N VAL A 239 6.01 -7.80 19.87
CA VAL A 239 7.23 -7.79 19.06
C VAL A 239 8.41 -8.25 19.91
N LEU A 240 9.08 -9.29 19.44
CA LEU A 240 10.16 -9.94 20.17
C LEU A 240 11.53 -9.71 19.50
N ASP A 241 12.58 -9.75 20.30
CA ASP A 241 13.93 -9.90 19.77
C ASP A 241 14.26 -11.35 19.40
N ASN A 242 15.43 -11.57 18.81
CA ASN A 242 15.92 -12.92 18.45
C ASN A 242 16.19 -13.84 19.67
N GLN A 243 16.06 -13.33 20.91
CA GLN A 243 16.21 -14.05 22.16
C GLN A 243 14.86 -14.26 22.85
N ASN A 244 13.74 -13.99 22.16
CA ASN A 244 12.36 -14.04 22.65
C ASN A 244 12.07 -13.02 23.77
N LYS A 245 12.84 -11.96 23.92
CA LYS A 245 12.50 -10.86 24.83
C LYS A 245 11.48 -9.95 24.20
N LEU A 246 10.55 -9.49 25.00
CA LEU A 246 9.54 -8.51 24.56
C LEU A 246 10.22 -7.14 24.40
N LEU A 247 10.16 -6.59 23.18
CA LEU A 247 10.68 -5.26 22.86
C LEU A 247 9.56 -4.21 22.87
N GLY A 248 8.39 -4.55 22.40
CA GLY A 248 7.24 -3.68 22.29
C GLY A 248 6.04 -4.42 21.74
N VAL A 249 5.08 -3.68 21.22
CA VAL A 249 3.85 -4.21 20.61
C VAL A 249 3.53 -3.47 19.32
N ILE A 250 2.76 -4.10 18.44
CA ILE A 250 2.10 -3.44 17.33
C ILE A 250 0.62 -3.34 17.66
N THR A 251 0.05 -2.17 17.53
CA THR A 251 -1.38 -1.96 17.72
C THR A 251 -2.17 -2.37 16.48
N ALA A 252 -3.45 -2.70 16.64
CA ALA A 252 -4.32 -2.94 15.49
C ALA A 252 -4.41 -1.71 14.59
N GLN A 253 -4.27 -0.49 15.13
CA GLN A 253 -4.26 0.74 14.36
C GLN A 253 -2.98 0.84 13.52
N SER A 254 -1.80 0.74 14.12
CA SER A 254 -0.51 0.75 13.38
C SER A 254 -0.49 -0.34 12.29
N LEU A 255 -1.11 -1.51 12.57
CA LEU A 255 -1.21 -2.57 11.57
C LEU A 255 -2.09 -2.18 10.38
N ILE A 256 -3.18 -1.46 10.61
CA ILE A 256 -4.07 -0.95 9.55
C ILE A 256 -3.32 0.09 8.71
N ASP A 257 -2.61 1.01 9.34
CA ASP A 257 -1.86 2.08 8.68
C ASP A 257 -0.74 1.48 7.81
N VAL A 258 -0.02 0.49 8.31
CA VAL A 258 0.98 -0.28 7.55
C VAL A 258 0.36 -0.99 6.34
N VAL A 259 -0.82 -1.61 6.49
CA VAL A 259 -1.54 -2.25 5.36
C VAL A 259 -1.89 -1.23 4.29
N ASP A 260 -2.38 -0.05 4.69
CA ASP A 260 -2.78 1.00 3.77
C ASP A 260 -1.56 1.56 3.00
N GLU A 261 -0.45 1.80 3.71
CA GLU A 261 0.83 2.21 3.14
C GLU A 261 1.36 1.18 2.10
N GLU A 262 1.43 -0.11 2.46
CA GLU A 262 1.85 -1.18 1.56
C GLU A 262 0.93 -1.29 0.33
N MET A 263 -0.39 -1.17 0.52
CA MET A 263 -1.33 -1.18 -0.59
C MET A 263 -1.16 0.03 -1.50
N GLY A 264 -0.87 1.22 -0.96
CA GLY A 264 -0.56 2.44 -1.70
C GLY A 264 0.72 2.29 -2.54
N GLU A 265 1.80 1.75 -1.93
CA GLU A 265 3.05 1.45 -2.63
C GLU A 265 2.86 0.43 -3.76
N ASP A 266 2.17 -0.67 -3.50
CA ASP A 266 1.88 -1.69 -4.50
C ASP A 266 1.08 -1.12 -5.68
N TYR A 267 0.10 -0.25 -5.38
CA TYR A 267 -0.66 0.46 -6.41
C TYR A 267 0.23 1.39 -7.25
N ALA A 268 1.12 2.15 -6.59
CA ALA A 268 2.08 3.01 -7.27
C ALA A 268 3.04 2.21 -8.17
N LYS A 269 3.61 1.11 -7.65
CA LYS A 269 4.47 0.19 -8.41
C LYS A 269 3.74 -0.43 -9.59
N LEU A 270 2.47 -0.85 -9.41
CA LEU A 270 1.64 -1.38 -10.50
C LEU A 270 1.39 -0.33 -11.60
N ALA A 271 1.27 0.94 -11.23
CA ALA A 271 1.16 2.05 -12.18
C ALA A 271 2.49 2.43 -12.87
N GLY A 272 3.61 1.87 -12.42
CA GLY A 272 4.96 2.16 -12.96
C GLY A 272 5.61 3.37 -12.30
N LEU A 273 5.27 3.67 -11.06
CA LEU A 273 5.96 4.63 -10.20
C LEU A 273 7.03 3.92 -9.36
N THR A 274 8.00 4.65 -8.86
CA THR A 274 9.02 4.10 -7.95
C THR A 274 8.61 4.17 -6.48
N ALA A 275 7.65 5.02 -6.16
CA ALA A 275 7.05 5.19 -4.85
C ALA A 275 5.71 5.92 -4.99
N GLU A 276 4.93 5.93 -3.92
CA GLU A 276 3.68 6.68 -3.82
C GLU A 276 3.89 8.19 -4.06
N GLU A 277 2.88 8.86 -4.58
CA GLU A 277 2.93 10.28 -4.94
C GLU A 277 1.75 11.03 -4.33
N ASP A 278 2.03 12.11 -3.60
CA ASP A 278 1.04 12.99 -2.99
C ASP A 278 0.70 14.21 -3.86
N LEU A 279 -0.51 14.73 -3.68
CA LEU A 279 -1.03 15.90 -4.42
C LEU A 279 -0.14 17.16 -4.26
N ASN A 280 0.42 17.36 -3.08
CA ASN A 280 1.21 18.56 -2.74
C ASN A 280 2.71 18.39 -3.01
N GLU A 281 3.11 17.26 -3.58
CA GLU A 281 4.51 16.95 -3.82
C GLU A 281 5.17 17.92 -4.82
N PRO A 282 6.40 18.40 -4.58
CA PRO A 282 7.11 19.26 -5.51
C PRO A 282 7.37 18.59 -6.85
N LEU A 283 7.17 19.31 -7.97
CA LEU A 283 7.32 18.81 -9.34
C LEU A 283 8.61 18.00 -9.57
N LYS A 284 9.75 18.43 -8.99
CA LYS A 284 11.02 17.73 -9.14
C LYS A 284 11.01 16.33 -8.53
N GLN A 285 10.28 16.15 -7.45
CA GLN A 285 10.18 14.89 -6.73
C GLN A 285 9.27 13.93 -7.48
N SER A 286 8.09 14.39 -7.94
CA SER A 286 7.21 13.63 -8.83
C SER A 286 7.91 13.18 -10.10
N MET A 287 8.69 14.07 -10.75
CA MET A 287 9.50 13.71 -11.92
C MET A 287 10.54 12.62 -11.58
N LYS A 288 11.20 12.70 -10.42
CA LYS A 288 12.21 11.71 -9.99
C LYS A 288 11.58 10.32 -9.78
N LYS A 289 10.36 10.26 -9.29
CA LYS A 289 9.63 8.99 -9.10
C LYS A 289 9.18 8.36 -10.43
N ARG A 290 8.88 9.15 -11.45
CA ARG A 290 8.35 8.70 -12.76
C ARG A 290 9.43 8.46 -13.82
N LEU A 291 10.43 9.33 -13.91
CA LEU A 291 11.42 9.32 -15.01
C LEU A 291 12.21 8.02 -15.16
N PRO A 292 12.69 7.35 -14.11
CA PRO A 292 13.46 6.11 -14.26
C PRO A 292 12.69 5.05 -15.02
N TRP A 293 11.41 4.89 -14.70
CA TRP A 293 10.54 3.92 -15.32
C TRP A 293 10.18 4.29 -16.75
N LEU A 294 9.85 5.55 -17.02
CA LEU A 294 9.60 6.06 -18.37
C LEU A 294 10.81 5.89 -19.28
N PHE A 295 12.02 6.07 -18.75
CA PHE A 295 13.25 5.85 -19.51
C PHE A 295 13.44 4.38 -19.87
N ALA A 296 13.21 3.46 -18.94
CA ALA A 296 13.26 2.02 -19.19
C ALA A 296 12.24 1.62 -20.29
N LEU A 297 11.01 2.13 -20.19
CA LEU A 297 9.95 1.88 -21.18
C LEU A 297 10.29 2.46 -22.56
N LEU A 298 10.94 3.62 -22.63
CA LEU A 298 11.42 4.20 -23.89
C LEU A 298 12.42 3.25 -24.59
N LEU A 299 13.36 2.68 -23.85
CA LEU A 299 14.32 1.72 -24.39
C LEU A 299 13.64 0.43 -24.87
N LEU A 300 12.69 -0.08 -24.10
CA LEU A 300 11.89 -1.25 -24.50
C LEU A 300 11.05 -0.95 -25.74
N GLY A 301 10.45 0.23 -25.84
CA GLY A 301 9.68 0.69 -26.99
C GLY A 301 10.53 0.78 -28.28
N LEU A 302 11.80 1.20 -28.15
CA LEU A 302 12.76 1.17 -29.26
C LEU A 302 13.02 -0.27 -29.74
N LEU A 303 13.14 -1.23 -28.81
CA LEU A 303 13.29 -2.64 -29.14
C LEU A 303 12.07 -3.17 -29.90
N VAL A 304 10.86 -2.85 -29.48
CA VAL A 304 9.62 -3.20 -30.21
C VAL A 304 9.66 -2.61 -31.63
N SER A 305 10.08 -1.36 -31.80
CA SER A 305 10.21 -0.70 -33.11
C SER A 305 11.19 -1.41 -34.03
N VAL A 306 12.32 -1.91 -33.52
CA VAL A 306 13.29 -2.71 -34.29
C VAL A 306 12.66 -4.01 -34.76
N VAL A 307 11.86 -4.68 -33.91
CA VAL A 307 11.16 -5.93 -34.28
C VAL A 307 10.10 -5.66 -35.34
N VAL A 308 9.33 -4.57 -35.24
CA VAL A 308 8.40 -4.14 -36.32
C VAL A 308 9.13 -3.97 -37.64
N GLY A 309 10.30 -3.33 -37.62
CA GLY A 309 11.15 -3.15 -38.83
C GLY A 309 11.58 -4.46 -39.47
N ALA A 310 11.77 -5.54 -38.69
CA ALA A 310 12.08 -6.86 -39.25
C ALA A 310 10.95 -7.44 -40.14
N PHE A 311 9.71 -6.97 -39.93
CA PHE A 311 8.55 -7.36 -40.74
C PHE A 311 8.21 -6.38 -41.88
N GLU A 312 9.11 -5.44 -42.23
CA GLU A 312 8.90 -4.39 -43.23
C GLU A 312 8.41 -4.97 -44.57
N LYS A 313 8.96 -6.11 -45.01
CA LYS A 313 8.54 -6.80 -46.27
C LYS A 313 7.09 -7.26 -46.22
N VAL A 314 6.59 -7.73 -45.08
CA VAL A 314 5.20 -8.16 -44.90
C VAL A 314 4.27 -6.95 -44.94
N VAL A 315 4.66 -5.90 -44.28
CA VAL A 315 3.95 -4.63 -44.19
C VAL A 315 3.85 -3.95 -45.56
N ALA A 316 4.93 -3.93 -46.33
CA ALA A 316 4.96 -3.33 -47.67
C ALA A 316 4.02 -4.01 -48.67
N GLN A 317 3.86 -5.33 -48.53
CA GLN A 317 2.97 -6.10 -49.42
C GLN A 317 1.49 -5.98 -49.01
N LEU A 318 1.20 -5.82 -47.73
CA LEU A 318 -0.16 -5.80 -47.18
C LEU A 318 -0.39 -4.57 -46.23
N THR A 319 -0.32 -3.38 -46.82
CA THR A 319 -0.45 -2.11 -46.05
C THR A 319 -1.74 -2.02 -45.23
N LEU A 320 -2.81 -2.74 -45.66
CA LEU A 320 -4.06 -2.77 -44.90
C LEU A 320 -3.92 -3.44 -43.52
N ILE A 321 -2.94 -4.33 -43.35
CA ILE A 321 -2.65 -4.98 -42.07
C ILE A 321 -2.20 -3.95 -41.01
N MET A 322 -1.41 -2.96 -41.42
CA MET A 322 -0.97 -1.91 -40.52
C MET A 322 -2.12 -1.14 -39.83
N ALA A 323 -3.24 -0.97 -40.55
CA ALA A 323 -4.40 -0.27 -40.02
C ALA A 323 -5.03 -0.95 -38.78
N PHE A 324 -4.80 -2.25 -38.62
CA PHE A 324 -5.38 -3.05 -37.54
C PHE A 324 -4.33 -3.50 -36.51
N GLN A 325 -3.08 -3.06 -36.63
CA GLN A 325 -2.02 -3.37 -35.68
C GLN A 325 -2.39 -2.90 -34.26
N SER A 326 -2.85 -1.65 -34.13
CA SER A 326 -3.21 -1.10 -32.83
C SER A 326 -4.32 -1.89 -32.11
N LEU A 327 -5.26 -2.48 -32.86
CA LEU A 327 -6.29 -3.34 -32.28
C LEU A 327 -5.69 -4.57 -31.57
N ILE A 328 -4.68 -5.19 -32.19
CA ILE A 328 -4.05 -6.40 -31.63
C ILE A 328 -3.15 -6.02 -30.42
N LEU A 329 -2.38 -4.94 -30.54
CA LEU A 329 -1.52 -4.46 -29.46
C LEU A 329 -2.35 -4.09 -28.23
N ASP A 330 -3.38 -3.27 -28.42
CA ASP A 330 -4.25 -2.81 -27.34
C ASP A 330 -4.90 -3.97 -26.58
N MET A 331 -5.53 -4.91 -27.30
CA MET A 331 -6.18 -6.07 -26.67
C MET A 331 -5.18 -7.00 -25.97
N SER A 332 -4.00 -7.17 -26.54
CA SER A 332 -2.90 -7.95 -25.97
C SER A 332 -2.37 -7.33 -24.69
N GLY A 333 -2.12 -6.02 -24.69
CA GLY A 333 -1.69 -5.25 -23.53
C GLY A 333 -2.70 -5.34 -22.39
N ASN A 334 -3.98 -5.06 -22.68
CA ASN A 334 -5.06 -5.07 -21.72
C ASN A 334 -5.25 -6.44 -21.04
N VAL A 335 -5.27 -7.52 -21.82
CA VAL A 335 -5.41 -8.87 -21.25
C VAL A 335 -4.21 -9.24 -20.38
N GLY A 336 -3.00 -8.85 -20.78
CA GLY A 336 -1.80 -9.09 -20.01
C GLY A 336 -1.83 -8.34 -18.67
N THR A 337 -2.27 -7.09 -18.67
CA THR A 337 -2.43 -6.28 -17.46
C THR A 337 -3.52 -6.84 -16.53
N GLN A 338 -4.63 -7.37 -17.08
CA GLN A 338 -5.65 -8.07 -16.28
C GLN A 338 -5.08 -9.32 -15.61
N SER A 339 -4.33 -10.14 -16.34
CA SER A 339 -3.69 -11.35 -15.78
C SER A 339 -2.60 -11.01 -14.78
N LEU A 340 -1.87 -9.89 -14.96
CA LEU A 340 -0.94 -9.32 -14.00
C LEU A 340 -1.64 -9.00 -12.67
N ALA A 341 -2.71 -8.19 -12.72
CA ALA A 341 -3.45 -7.76 -11.53
C ALA A 341 -3.99 -8.95 -10.72
N VAL A 342 -4.57 -9.96 -11.41
CA VAL A 342 -5.02 -11.20 -10.77
C VAL A 342 -3.84 -11.95 -10.12
N THR A 343 -2.70 -12.00 -10.80
CA THR A 343 -1.53 -12.74 -10.30
C THR A 343 -0.91 -12.06 -9.10
N ILE A 344 -0.73 -10.73 -9.12
CA ILE A 344 -0.23 -9.97 -7.98
C ILE A 344 -1.16 -10.20 -6.79
N ARG A 345 -2.48 -10.03 -6.95
CA ARG A 345 -3.45 -10.26 -5.88
C ARG A 345 -3.34 -11.65 -5.24
N VAL A 346 -3.18 -12.70 -6.06
CA VAL A 346 -3.03 -14.08 -5.56
C VAL A 346 -1.68 -14.27 -4.87
N LEU A 347 -0.63 -13.56 -5.31
CA LEU A 347 0.69 -13.63 -4.69
C LEU A 347 0.77 -12.91 -3.35
N MET A 348 -0.07 -11.90 -3.12
CA MET A 348 -0.22 -11.23 -1.82
C MET A 348 -0.98 -12.07 -0.81
N ASP A 349 -1.97 -12.86 -1.26
CA ASP A 349 -2.85 -13.64 -0.37
C ASP A 349 -2.31 -15.02 0.01
N GLU A 350 -1.42 -15.62 -0.79
CA GLU A 350 -1.03 -17.02 -0.62
C GLU A 350 0.44 -17.33 -0.93
N ASN A 351 1.08 -18.08 -0.05
CA ASN A 351 2.30 -18.81 -0.38
C ASN A 351 1.99 -19.96 -1.36
N LEU A 352 2.18 -19.69 -2.65
CA LEU A 352 1.79 -20.61 -3.71
C LEU A 352 2.74 -21.80 -3.84
N THR A 353 2.22 -23.01 -3.62
CA THR A 353 2.90 -24.24 -4.02
C THR A 353 3.06 -24.30 -5.55
N PHE A 354 4.02 -25.08 -6.03
CA PHE A 354 4.25 -25.26 -7.48
C PHE A 354 2.97 -25.68 -8.23
N GLN A 355 2.16 -26.54 -7.64
CA GLN A 355 0.89 -26.97 -8.23
C GLN A 355 -0.13 -25.84 -8.34
N LYS A 356 -0.23 -24.99 -7.31
CA LYS A 356 -1.10 -23.80 -7.34
C LYS A 356 -0.65 -22.80 -8.42
N LYS A 357 0.68 -22.60 -8.58
CA LYS A 357 1.25 -21.74 -9.65
C LYS A 357 0.86 -22.25 -11.03
N LEU A 358 1.00 -23.53 -11.30
CA LEU A 358 0.57 -24.13 -12.58
C LEU A 358 -0.93 -24.01 -12.81
N LYS A 359 -1.73 -24.17 -11.75
CA LYS A 359 -3.18 -24.00 -11.82
C LYS A 359 -3.57 -22.56 -12.16
N LEU A 360 -2.87 -21.57 -11.57
CA LEU A 360 -3.08 -20.14 -11.86
C LEU A 360 -2.75 -19.85 -13.33
N ILE A 361 -1.56 -20.23 -13.81
CA ILE A 361 -1.17 -20.06 -15.22
C ILE A 361 -2.21 -20.69 -16.16
N GLY A 362 -2.60 -21.93 -15.88
CA GLY A 362 -3.60 -22.63 -16.70
C GLY A 362 -4.98 -21.98 -16.66
N LYS A 363 -5.37 -21.35 -15.54
CA LYS A 363 -6.61 -20.60 -15.43
C LYS A 363 -6.56 -19.34 -16.29
N GLU A 364 -5.52 -18.52 -16.14
CA GLU A 364 -5.37 -17.26 -16.88
C GLU A 364 -5.24 -17.50 -18.38
N MET A 365 -4.49 -18.51 -18.81
CA MET A 365 -4.42 -18.91 -20.22
C MET A 365 -5.79 -19.32 -20.80
N ARG A 366 -6.63 -20.04 -20.03
CA ARG A 366 -7.98 -20.37 -20.48
C ARG A 366 -8.85 -19.12 -20.62
N VAL A 367 -8.76 -18.19 -19.67
CA VAL A 367 -9.47 -16.90 -19.73
C VAL A 367 -9.02 -16.13 -20.96
N GLY A 368 -7.71 -15.99 -21.18
CA GLY A 368 -7.15 -15.35 -22.39
C GLY A 368 -7.58 -16.01 -23.68
N PHE A 369 -7.62 -17.34 -23.72
CA PHE A 369 -8.09 -18.10 -24.89
C PHE A 369 -9.57 -17.85 -25.21
N PHE A 370 -10.46 -17.98 -24.22
CA PHE A 370 -11.90 -17.80 -24.46
C PHE A 370 -12.27 -16.35 -24.78
N ASN A 371 -11.65 -15.39 -24.11
CA ASN A 371 -11.80 -13.97 -24.43
C ASN A 371 -11.27 -13.67 -25.84
N GLY A 372 -10.10 -14.20 -26.19
CA GLY A 372 -9.51 -14.07 -27.50
C GLY A 372 -10.35 -14.73 -28.61
N LEU A 373 -10.94 -15.88 -28.34
CA LEU A 373 -11.85 -16.54 -29.28
C LEU A 373 -13.12 -15.70 -29.53
N LEU A 374 -13.75 -15.22 -28.46
CA LEU A 374 -14.96 -14.38 -28.56
C LEU A 374 -14.68 -13.09 -29.36
N LEU A 375 -13.64 -12.37 -28.96
CA LEU A 375 -13.24 -11.10 -29.59
C LEU A 375 -12.68 -11.34 -31.00
N GLY A 376 -12.00 -12.45 -31.23
CA GLY A 376 -11.51 -12.87 -32.55
C GLY A 376 -12.64 -13.11 -33.53
N VAL A 377 -13.72 -13.82 -33.13
CA VAL A 377 -14.93 -14.02 -33.96
C VAL A 377 -15.65 -12.67 -34.18
N LEU A 378 -15.77 -11.84 -33.16
CA LEU A 378 -16.38 -10.51 -33.30
C LEU A 378 -15.57 -9.64 -34.29
N SER A 379 -14.26 -9.62 -34.12
CA SER A 379 -13.33 -8.92 -35.03
C SER A 379 -13.39 -9.44 -36.45
N PHE A 380 -13.49 -10.77 -36.65
CA PHE A 380 -13.66 -11.37 -37.99
C PHE A 380 -14.87 -10.78 -38.69
N VAL A 381 -16.02 -10.68 -38.03
CA VAL A 381 -17.24 -10.15 -38.63
C VAL A 381 -17.13 -8.63 -38.85
N MET A 382 -16.77 -7.88 -37.81
CA MET A 382 -16.76 -6.40 -37.87
C MET A 382 -15.70 -5.88 -38.84
N VAL A 383 -14.47 -6.38 -38.76
CA VAL A 383 -13.37 -5.94 -39.65
C VAL A 383 -13.61 -6.42 -41.07
N GLY A 384 -14.14 -7.63 -41.28
CA GLY A 384 -14.51 -8.14 -42.59
C GLY A 384 -15.55 -7.26 -43.29
N LEU A 385 -16.62 -6.89 -42.56
CA LEU A 385 -17.64 -5.97 -43.07
C LEU A 385 -17.07 -4.58 -43.32
N TYR A 386 -16.23 -4.04 -42.40
CA TYR A 386 -15.57 -2.76 -42.58
C TYR A 386 -14.71 -2.71 -43.85
N ILE A 387 -13.88 -3.72 -44.09
CA ILE A 387 -13.03 -3.80 -45.31
C ILE A 387 -13.88 -3.90 -46.55
N MET A 388 -14.94 -4.72 -46.52
CA MET A 388 -15.82 -4.90 -47.66
C MET A 388 -16.60 -3.64 -48.01
N LEU A 389 -17.21 -2.98 -47.01
CA LEU A 389 -18.11 -1.83 -47.24
C LEU A 389 -17.35 -0.50 -47.45
N PHE A 390 -16.33 -0.25 -46.66
CA PHE A 390 -15.63 1.07 -46.65
C PHE A 390 -14.34 1.07 -47.49
N LYS A 391 -13.67 -0.08 -47.66
CA LYS A 391 -12.47 -0.19 -48.52
C LYS A 391 -12.78 -0.78 -49.88
N HIS A 392 -14.05 -1.14 -50.13
CA HIS A 392 -14.54 -1.67 -51.42
C HIS A 392 -13.71 -2.86 -51.98
N LYS A 393 -13.25 -3.74 -51.05
CA LYS A 393 -12.49 -4.94 -51.42
C LYS A 393 -13.44 -6.12 -51.63
N THR A 394 -12.97 -7.14 -52.38
CA THR A 394 -13.75 -8.37 -52.59
C THR A 394 -14.06 -9.10 -51.30
N ILE A 395 -15.16 -9.81 -51.23
CA ILE A 395 -15.59 -10.58 -50.06
C ILE A 395 -14.47 -11.51 -49.59
N LEU A 396 -13.89 -12.28 -50.51
CA LEU A 396 -12.83 -13.23 -50.19
C LEU A 396 -11.62 -12.56 -49.56
N PHE A 397 -11.14 -11.43 -50.11
CA PHE A 397 -10.03 -10.68 -49.61
C PHE A 397 -10.34 -10.09 -48.24
N SER A 398 -11.52 -9.50 -48.03
CA SER A 398 -11.95 -8.87 -46.79
C SER A 398 -12.01 -9.89 -45.66
N PHE A 399 -12.62 -11.05 -45.87
CA PHE A 399 -12.75 -12.08 -44.86
C PHE A 399 -11.47 -12.91 -44.66
N ALA A 400 -10.58 -12.98 -45.63
CA ALA A 400 -9.25 -13.56 -45.44
C ALA A 400 -8.38 -12.72 -44.51
N ILE A 401 -8.37 -11.38 -44.70
CA ILE A 401 -7.64 -10.46 -43.80
C ILE A 401 -8.27 -10.47 -42.42
N SER A 402 -9.59 -10.32 -42.30
CA SER A 402 -10.25 -10.30 -40.99
C SER A 402 -10.12 -11.64 -40.25
N GLY A 403 -10.07 -12.74 -40.93
CA GLY A 403 -9.79 -14.07 -40.37
C GLY A 403 -8.36 -14.16 -39.80
N CYS A 404 -7.39 -13.62 -40.51
CA CYS A 404 -6.01 -13.51 -40.00
C CYS A 404 -5.95 -12.64 -38.75
N ILE A 405 -6.64 -11.50 -38.74
CA ILE A 405 -6.74 -10.61 -37.58
C ILE A 405 -7.37 -11.34 -36.40
N GLY A 406 -8.51 -12.03 -36.60
CA GLY A 406 -9.20 -12.76 -35.53
C GLY A 406 -8.35 -13.87 -34.89
N VAL A 407 -7.66 -14.66 -35.74
CA VAL A 407 -6.75 -15.73 -35.25
C VAL A 407 -5.54 -15.12 -34.55
N SER A 408 -4.96 -14.05 -35.07
CA SER A 408 -3.85 -13.36 -34.45
C SER A 408 -4.24 -12.78 -33.11
N LEU A 409 -5.44 -12.18 -32.99
CA LEU A 409 -5.98 -11.64 -31.73
C LEU A 409 -6.13 -12.75 -30.69
N MET A 410 -6.71 -13.88 -31.04
CA MET A 410 -6.89 -15.02 -30.15
C MET A 410 -5.54 -15.55 -29.65
N LEU A 411 -4.54 -15.71 -30.50
CA LEU A 411 -3.22 -16.19 -30.13
C LEU A 411 -2.46 -15.16 -29.29
N ALA A 412 -2.51 -13.89 -29.67
CA ALA A 412 -1.86 -12.81 -28.91
C ALA A 412 -2.43 -12.73 -27.50
N MET A 413 -3.74 -12.72 -27.31
CA MET A 413 -4.39 -12.69 -26.00
C MET A 413 -4.05 -13.91 -25.14
N LEU A 414 -4.00 -15.12 -25.73
CA LEU A 414 -3.59 -16.34 -25.05
C LEU A 414 -2.16 -16.23 -24.51
N ILE A 415 -1.21 -15.78 -25.34
CA ILE A 415 0.20 -15.67 -24.99
C ILE A 415 0.40 -14.53 -23.98
N SER A 416 -0.26 -13.40 -24.19
CA SER A 416 -0.18 -12.24 -23.30
C SER A 416 -0.71 -12.52 -21.89
N SER A 417 -1.79 -13.31 -21.80
CA SER A 417 -2.31 -13.77 -20.51
C SER A 417 -1.28 -14.65 -19.77
N ALA A 418 -0.58 -15.52 -20.51
CA ALA A 418 0.51 -16.32 -19.93
C ALA A 418 1.68 -15.43 -19.48
N VAL A 419 2.08 -14.45 -20.29
CA VAL A 419 3.17 -13.49 -19.97
C VAL A 419 2.81 -12.67 -18.74
N GLY A 420 1.59 -12.11 -18.67
CA GLY A 420 1.10 -11.34 -17.52
C GLY A 420 1.09 -12.13 -16.21
N THR A 421 0.99 -13.47 -16.29
CA THR A 421 1.07 -14.34 -15.11
C THR A 421 2.50 -14.80 -14.81
N LEU A 422 3.30 -15.12 -15.83
CA LEU A 422 4.64 -15.68 -15.65
C LEU A 422 5.66 -14.65 -15.12
N ILE A 423 5.57 -13.39 -15.56
CA ILE A 423 6.52 -12.34 -15.17
C ILE A 423 6.49 -12.07 -13.65
N PRO A 424 5.34 -11.79 -13.00
CA PRO A 424 5.32 -11.59 -11.55
C PRO A 424 5.70 -12.84 -10.77
N LEU A 425 5.34 -14.04 -11.23
CA LEU A 425 5.80 -15.30 -10.64
C LEU A 425 7.32 -15.49 -10.73
N PHE A 426 7.93 -15.01 -11.81
CA PHE A 426 9.37 -15.01 -11.97
C PHE A 426 10.04 -14.01 -11.02
N PHE A 427 9.50 -12.82 -10.86
CA PHE A 427 10.02 -11.80 -9.95
C PHE A 427 9.98 -12.29 -8.49
N LYS A 428 8.84 -12.85 -8.05
CA LYS A 428 8.78 -13.49 -6.72
C LYS A 428 9.83 -14.61 -6.54
N LYS A 429 10.11 -15.39 -7.59
CA LYS A 429 11.13 -16.46 -7.53
C LYS A 429 12.55 -15.91 -7.33
N ILE A 430 12.88 -14.79 -7.91
CA ILE A 430 14.20 -14.14 -7.77
C ILE A 430 14.25 -13.15 -6.59
N LYS A 431 13.24 -13.18 -5.73
CA LYS A 431 13.08 -12.30 -4.56
C LYS A 431 13.03 -10.81 -4.92
N VAL A 432 12.46 -10.49 -6.06
CA VAL A 432 12.07 -9.13 -6.45
C VAL A 432 10.58 -9.01 -6.23
N ASP A 433 10.15 -7.87 -5.70
CA ASP A 433 8.74 -7.56 -5.50
C ASP A 433 7.93 -7.76 -6.80
N PRO A 434 6.89 -8.62 -6.79
CA PRO A 434 6.05 -8.86 -7.96
C PRO A 434 5.33 -7.62 -8.50
N ALA A 435 5.04 -6.61 -7.65
CA ALA A 435 4.39 -5.37 -8.04
C ALA A 435 5.26 -4.53 -9.01
N VAL A 436 6.60 -4.70 -8.95
CA VAL A 436 7.53 -4.11 -9.91
C VAL A 436 7.28 -4.59 -11.35
N ALA A 437 6.62 -5.75 -11.54
CA ALA A 437 6.12 -6.20 -12.85
C ALA A 437 4.96 -5.32 -13.35
N SER A 438 5.12 -4.01 -13.32
CA SER A 438 4.09 -2.99 -13.54
C SER A 438 3.25 -3.17 -14.81
N GLY A 439 2.06 -2.59 -14.80
CA GLY A 439 1.18 -2.55 -15.98
C GLY A 439 1.89 -2.05 -17.25
N PRO A 440 2.60 -0.92 -17.21
CA PRO A 440 3.37 -0.42 -18.36
C PRO A 440 4.46 -1.38 -18.88
N LEU A 441 5.17 -2.08 -17.99
CA LEU A 441 6.16 -3.09 -18.38
C LEU A 441 5.48 -4.26 -19.11
N ILE A 442 4.42 -4.80 -18.51
CA ILE A 442 3.66 -5.91 -19.10
C ILE A 442 3.07 -5.51 -20.44
N THR A 443 2.53 -4.30 -20.56
CA THR A 443 2.00 -3.80 -21.85
C THR A 443 3.09 -3.77 -22.91
N THR A 444 4.28 -3.24 -22.60
CA THR A 444 5.40 -3.18 -23.56
C THR A 444 5.90 -4.56 -23.99
N VAL A 445 5.99 -5.52 -23.05
CA VAL A 445 6.34 -6.91 -23.39
C VAL A 445 5.26 -7.56 -24.25
N ASN A 446 3.99 -7.31 -23.94
CA ASN A 446 2.87 -7.81 -24.72
C ASN A 446 2.75 -7.17 -26.10
N ASP A 447 3.19 -5.92 -26.27
CA ASP A 447 3.32 -5.30 -27.59
C ASP A 447 4.30 -6.06 -28.47
N LEU A 448 5.43 -6.50 -27.92
CA LEU A 448 6.37 -7.35 -28.63
C LEU A 448 5.73 -8.69 -29.02
N VAL A 449 5.02 -9.35 -28.10
CA VAL A 449 4.27 -10.59 -28.36
C VAL A 449 3.23 -10.38 -29.46
N ALA A 450 2.47 -9.30 -29.37
CA ALA A 450 1.42 -8.96 -30.34
C ALA A 450 1.98 -8.71 -31.73
N VAL A 451 3.07 -7.94 -31.85
CA VAL A 451 3.77 -7.66 -33.12
C VAL A 451 4.24 -8.94 -33.78
N VAL A 452 4.98 -9.78 -33.05
CA VAL A 452 5.50 -11.05 -33.57
C VAL A 452 4.37 -11.99 -33.96
N THR A 453 3.35 -12.11 -33.14
CA THR A 453 2.18 -12.96 -33.42
C THR A 453 1.41 -12.45 -34.67
N TYR A 454 1.11 -11.17 -34.72
CA TYR A 454 0.31 -10.57 -35.76
C TYR A 454 1.00 -10.60 -37.11
N TYR A 455 2.21 -10.09 -37.18
CA TYR A 455 2.95 -10.10 -38.48
C TYR A 455 3.44 -11.49 -38.87
N GLY A 456 3.82 -12.33 -37.90
CA GLY A 456 4.13 -13.73 -38.13
C GLY A 456 2.95 -14.50 -38.72
N MET A 457 1.75 -14.36 -38.15
CA MET A 457 0.52 -14.98 -38.69
C MET A 457 0.15 -14.39 -40.01
N SER A 458 0.30 -13.09 -40.23
CA SER A 458 0.05 -12.44 -41.50
C SER A 458 0.99 -12.98 -42.61
N TRP A 459 2.26 -13.15 -42.29
CA TRP A 459 3.24 -13.75 -43.19
C TRP A 459 2.88 -15.19 -43.56
N ILE A 460 2.56 -16.01 -42.56
CA ILE A 460 2.22 -17.43 -42.75
C ILE A 460 0.88 -17.58 -43.53
N LEU A 461 -0.19 -16.97 -43.01
CA LEU A 461 -1.54 -17.20 -43.53
C LEU A 461 -1.78 -16.48 -44.87
N LEU A 462 -1.46 -15.16 -44.94
CA LEU A 462 -1.83 -14.35 -46.10
C LEU A 462 -0.84 -14.45 -47.25
N LEU A 463 0.47 -14.50 -46.96
CA LEU A 463 1.48 -14.56 -48.00
C LEU A 463 1.83 -15.99 -48.42
N ASN A 464 2.04 -16.93 -47.47
CA ASN A 464 2.50 -18.29 -47.83
C ASN A 464 1.35 -19.24 -48.15
N ILE A 465 0.25 -19.22 -47.36
CA ILE A 465 -0.86 -20.17 -47.55
C ILE A 465 -1.86 -19.64 -48.58
N LEU A 466 -2.40 -18.45 -48.36
CA LEU A 466 -3.46 -17.88 -49.22
C LEU A 466 -2.90 -17.16 -50.45
N LYS A 467 -1.62 -16.80 -50.50
CA LYS A 467 -0.94 -16.13 -51.63
C LYS A 467 -1.75 -14.95 -52.18
N LEU A 468 -2.19 -14.07 -51.26
CA LEU A 468 -3.09 -12.96 -51.62
C LEU A 468 -2.39 -11.79 -52.32
N VAL A 469 -1.07 -11.85 -52.45
CA VAL A 469 -0.21 -10.86 -53.16
C VAL A 469 0.69 -11.58 -54.11
#